data_a2f2b6733e0ce9119460417bedee48da
#
_entry.id   a2f2b6733e0ce9119460417bedee48da
#
_cell.length_a   1.000
_cell.length_b   1.000
_cell.length_c   1.000
_cell.angle_alpha   90.00
_cell.angle_beta   90.00
_cell.angle_gamma   90.00
#
_symmetry.space_group_name_H-M   'P 1'
#
loop_
_entity.id
_entity.type
_entity.pdbx_description
1 polymer ?
#
loop_
_entity_poly.entity_id
_entity_poly.type
_entity_poly.pdbx_seq_one_letter_code
_entity_poly.pdbx_strand_id
1 'polypeptide(L)'
;MTAESYAELERRFARMSKVGGALGMLHWDQSVIMPAGGAEARGEQLATLRLIVHEMQTDPAVGDLLGAAEAADGLADLESWLPDLLSRILDRQGPAPLPTEGHFPVAAQRALGERMMRTLGFDFDRGRLDVSLHPFSGGVPDDSRITTRYDEDDYASALMGVLHETGHALYAQGLPKEWRYQPVGQDGGMAVHESQSLIVEMQACRSREFAGFVAPLLREAFGVDGEAWTPDNLYRANIRVAPGFIRVDADEVTYPAHIILRYRLEQALIGGSLDLADLPDAWGEGMEKLLGIRPPDDRRGCLQDIHWPDGAWGYFPSYTLGAMGAAQLFEAAQAAHPGLREALGRGDFAPLVGWLRENVHARASFDGSADALLEQATGRPLDPASFRRHLERRYLG
;
A
#
# COMPACT_ATOMS: atom_id res chain seq x y z
N MET A 1 3.12 -28.44 -24.35
CA MET A 1 1.73 -28.39 -23.83
C MET A 1 0.81 -28.48 -25.03
N THR A 2 -0.19 -29.37 -25.02
CA THR A 2 -1.19 -29.44 -26.12
C THR A 2 -2.24 -28.34 -25.92
N ALA A 3 -2.94 -27.94 -26.99
CA ALA A 3 -4.02 -26.95 -26.89
C ALA A 3 -5.14 -27.40 -25.93
N GLU A 4 -5.36 -28.71 -25.82
CA GLU A 4 -6.35 -29.30 -24.92
C GLU A 4 -5.91 -29.20 -23.44
N SER A 5 -4.62 -29.43 -23.16
CA SER A 5 -4.05 -29.25 -21.81
C SER A 5 -4.08 -27.80 -21.36
N TYR A 6 -3.85 -26.86 -22.29
CA TYR A 6 -3.92 -25.43 -21.99
C TYR A 6 -5.37 -25.00 -21.68
N ALA A 7 -6.34 -25.43 -22.49
CA ALA A 7 -7.75 -25.14 -22.26
C ALA A 7 -8.28 -25.70 -20.92
N GLU A 8 -7.75 -26.85 -20.46
CA GLU A 8 -8.09 -27.41 -19.14
C GLU A 8 -7.52 -26.55 -18.01
N LEU A 9 -6.26 -26.06 -18.13
CA LEU A 9 -5.67 -25.12 -17.16
C LEU A 9 -6.47 -23.82 -17.09
N GLU A 10 -6.85 -23.25 -18.22
CA GLU A 10 -7.70 -22.03 -18.24
C GLU A 10 -9.01 -22.25 -17.48
N ARG A 11 -9.69 -23.39 -17.66
CA ARG A 11 -10.94 -23.72 -16.95
C ARG A 11 -10.71 -23.84 -15.43
N ARG A 12 -9.61 -24.48 -15.01
CA ARG A 12 -9.25 -24.64 -13.58
C ARG A 12 -8.97 -23.29 -12.92
N PHE A 13 -8.14 -22.47 -13.54
CA PHE A 13 -7.82 -21.15 -13.01
C PHE A 13 -9.03 -20.21 -13.01
N ALA A 14 -9.87 -20.23 -14.04
CA ALA A 14 -11.11 -19.47 -14.05
C ALA A 14 -12.06 -19.87 -12.92
N ARG A 15 -12.08 -21.16 -12.53
CA ARG A 15 -12.85 -21.64 -11.38
C ARG A 15 -12.26 -21.15 -10.06
N MET A 16 -10.94 -21.25 -9.87
CA MET A 16 -10.24 -20.76 -8.68
C MET A 16 -10.45 -19.27 -8.48
N SER A 17 -10.29 -18.47 -9.53
CA SER A 17 -10.50 -17.02 -9.51
C SER A 17 -11.91 -16.62 -9.05
N LYS A 18 -12.94 -17.36 -9.50
CA LYS A 18 -14.34 -17.11 -9.07
C LYS A 18 -14.58 -17.45 -7.60
N VAL A 19 -13.96 -18.52 -7.09
CA VAL A 19 -14.02 -18.88 -5.65
C VAL A 19 -13.24 -17.86 -4.83
N GLY A 20 -12.06 -17.43 -5.28
CA GLY A 20 -11.28 -16.35 -4.66
C GLY A 20 -12.04 -15.02 -4.61
N GLY A 21 -12.74 -14.67 -5.69
CA GLY A 21 -13.62 -13.49 -5.70
C GLY A 21 -14.75 -13.57 -4.67
N ALA A 22 -15.38 -14.74 -4.50
CA ALA A 22 -16.39 -14.95 -3.45
C ALA A 22 -15.80 -14.82 -2.04
N LEU A 23 -14.57 -15.34 -1.82
CA LEU A 23 -13.82 -15.14 -0.57
C LEU A 23 -13.58 -13.66 -0.26
N GLY A 24 -13.12 -12.90 -1.24
CA GLY A 24 -12.91 -11.45 -1.07
C GLY A 24 -14.20 -10.71 -0.69
N MET A 25 -15.32 -11.07 -1.30
CA MET A 25 -16.63 -10.48 -0.98
C MET A 25 -17.11 -10.84 0.43
N LEU A 26 -16.91 -12.08 0.87
CA LEU A 26 -17.25 -12.52 2.22
C LEU A 26 -16.35 -11.86 3.28
N HIS A 27 -15.07 -11.67 2.97
CA HIS A 27 -14.15 -10.96 3.86
C HIS A 27 -14.54 -9.48 4.01
N TRP A 28 -14.88 -8.83 2.89
CA TRP A 28 -15.40 -7.47 2.91
C TRP A 28 -16.68 -7.37 3.76
N ASP A 29 -17.65 -8.25 3.54
CA ASP A 29 -18.90 -8.28 4.29
C ASP A 29 -18.67 -8.47 5.81
N GLN A 30 -17.74 -9.36 6.18
CA GLN A 30 -17.32 -9.56 7.57
C GLN A 30 -16.80 -8.26 8.20
N SER A 31 -16.05 -7.46 7.46
CA SER A 31 -15.39 -6.26 7.95
C SER A 31 -16.31 -5.04 7.99
N VAL A 32 -17.40 -5.03 7.21
CA VAL A 32 -18.19 -3.81 6.93
C VAL A 32 -19.62 -3.88 7.44
N ILE A 33 -20.37 -4.96 7.13
CA ILE A 33 -21.80 -5.01 7.37
C ILE A 33 -22.29 -6.27 8.11
N MET A 34 -21.45 -7.27 8.35
CA MET A 34 -21.84 -8.49 9.01
C MET A 34 -22.35 -8.22 10.43
N PRO A 35 -23.51 -8.73 10.83
CA PRO A 35 -23.97 -8.62 12.21
C PRO A 35 -23.07 -9.43 13.16
N ALA A 36 -22.86 -8.94 14.39
CA ALA A 36 -21.95 -9.56 15.37
C ALA A 36 -22.23 -11.05 15.62
N GLY A 37 -23.50 -11.49 15.56
CA GLY A 37 -23.88 -12.89 15.69
C GLY A 37 -23.52 -13.78 14.51
N GLY A 38 -23.03 -13.20 13.40
CA GLY A 38 -22.65 -13.94 12.19
C GLY A 38 -21.21 -14.48 12.20
N ALA A 39 -20.39 -14.12 13.19
CA ALA A 39 -18.94 -14.36 13.17
C ALA A 39 -18.55 -15.84 13.02
N GLU A 40 -19.19 -16.74 13.78
CA GLU A 40 -18.93 -18.19 13.71
C GLU A 40 -19.25 -18.74 12.31
N ALA A 41 -20.47 -18.48 11.81
CA ALA A 41 -20.90 -18.97 10.51
C ALA A 41 -20.02 -18.41 9.37
N ARG A 42 -19.60 -17.13 9.45
CA ARG A 42 -18.72 -16.52 8.47
C ARG A 42 -17.30 -17.13 8.53
N GLY A 43 -16.78 -17.39 9.73
CA GLY A 43 -15.51 -18.08 9.92
C GLY A 43 -15.51 -19.45 9.23
N GLU A 44 -16.53 -20.26 9.41
CA GLU A 44 -16.71 -21.56 8.77
C GLU A 44 -16.81 -21.45 7.22
N GLN A 45 -17.56 -20.46 6.71
CA GLN A 45 -17.67 -20.21 5.28
C GLN A 45 -16.33 -19.86 4.66
N LEU A 46 -15.58 -18.93 5.29
CA LEU A 46 -14.26 -18.53 4.82
C LEU A 46 -13.26 -19.68 4.88
N ALA A 47 -13.25 -20.46 5.96
CA ALA A 47 -12.38 -21.63 6.10
C ALA A 47 -12.65 -22.67 5.03
N THR A 48 -13.93 -22.98 4.77
CA THR A 48 -14.34 -23.96 3.74
C THR A 48 -13.92 -23.52 2.35
N LEU A 49 -14.15 -22.24 1.99
CA LEU A 49 -13.79 -21.74 0.67
C LEU A 49 -12.25 -21.64 0.50
N ARG A 50 -11.51 -21.29 1.56
CA ARG A 50 -10.02 -21.29 1.55
C ARG A 50 -9.49 -22.71 1.33
N LEU A 51 -10.09 -23.73 1.96
CA LEU A 51 -9.71 -25.11 1.76
C LEU A 51 -9.97 -25.55 0.31
N ILE A 52 -11.13 -25.21 -0.27
CA ILE A 52 -11.44 -25.50 -1.68
C ILE A 52 -10.43 -24.86 -2.62
N VAL A 53 -10.05 -23.60 -2.41
CA VAL A 53 -9.02 -22.93 -3.21
C VAL A 53 -7.67 -23.62 -3.04
N HIS A 54 -7.29 -23.96 -1.80
CA HIS A 54 -6.05 -24.67 -1.52
C HIS A 54 -5.97 -26.03 -2.24
N GLU A 55 -7.01 -26.85 -2.15
CA GLU A 55 -7.10 -28.15 -2.84
C GLU A 55 -6.97 -28.00 -4.37
N MET A 56 -7.55 -26.93 -4.92
CA MET A 56 -7.45 -26.64 -6.35
C MET A 56 -6.05 -26.15 -6.76
N GLN A 57 -5.33 -25.44 -5.89
CA GLN A 57 -3.97 -24.93 -6.11
C GLN A 57 -2.92 -26.03 -5.96
N THR A 58 -3.10 -26.93 -4.99
CA THR A 58 -2.16 -28.00 -4.67
C THR A 58 -2.40 -29.29 -5.46
N ASP A 59 -3.33 -29.30 -6.40
CA ASP A 59 -3.48 -30.41 -7.35
C ASP A 59 -2.10 -30.66 -8.02
N PRO A 60 -1.55 -31.88 -7.95
CA PRO A 60 -0.23 -32.21 -8.51
C PRO A 60 -0.04 -31.78 -9.96
N ALA A 61 -1.14 -31.67 -10.73
CA ALA A 61 -1.09 -31.19 -12.11
C ALA A 61 -0.76 -29.68 -12.25
N VAL A 62 -0.77 -28.91 -11.15
CA VAL A 62 -0.43 -27.47 -11.12
C VAL A 62 1.00 -27.25 -10.59
N GLY A 63 1.52 -28.19 -9.78
CA GLY A 63 2.80 -28.04 -9.05
C GLY A 63 4.06 -27.96 -9.92
N ASP A 64 4.00 -28.42 -11.18
CA ASP A 64 5.17 -28.42 -12.08
C ASP A 64 5.48 -27.03 -12.69
N LEU A 65 4.75 -25.98 -12.31
CA LEU A 65 4.74 -24.69 -13.02
C LEU A 65 5.27 -23.48 -12.20
N LEU A 66 5.67 -23.63 -10.93
CA LEU A 66 6.03 -22.48 -10.08
C LEU A 66 7.46 -22.54 -9.50
N GLY A 67 8.33 -21.63 -9.96
CA GLY A 67 9.66 -21.35 -9.39
C GLY A 67 9.66 -20.10 -8.50
N ALA A 68 10.47 -20.07 -7.44
CA ALA A 68 10.53 -19.05 -6.41
C ALA A 68 11.34 -17.80 -6.82
N ALA A 69 10.97 -16.62 -6.26
CA ALA A 69 11.61 -15.33 -6.50
C ALA A 69 12.34 -14.80 -5.24
N GLU A 70 13.43 -14.03 -5.46
CA GLU A 70 14.31 -13.48 -4.43
C GLU A 70 14.02 -11.99 -4.16
N ALA A 71 13.79 -11.62 -2.87
CA ALA A 71 13.47 -10.24 -2.44
C ALA A 71 14.55 -9.62 -1.51
N ALA A 72 15.71 -10.29 -1.36
CA ALA A 72 16.67 -10.02 -0.28
C ALA A 72 17.51 -8.75 -0.44
N ASP A 73 17.89 -8.36 -1.67
CA ASP A 73 18.94 -7.37 -1.91
C ASP A 73 18.51 -5.92 -1.66
N GLY A 74 17.28 -5.56 -2.01
CA GLY A 74 16.79 -4.18 -1.86
C GLY A 74 16.68 -3.69 -0.42
N LEU A 75 16.26 -4.56 0.52
CA LEU A 75 16.16 -4.20 1.94
C LEU A 75 17.52 -4.09 2.61
N ALA A 76 18.51 -4.91 2.22
CA ALA A 76 19.86 -4.82 2.74
C ALA A 76 20.57 -3.53 2.33
N ASP A 77 20.37 -3.09 1.09
CA ASP A 77 20.88 -1.78 0.63
C ASP A 77 20.27 -0.64 1.47
N LEU A 78 18.95 -0.64 1.63
CA LEU A 78 18.23 0.38 2.41
C LEU A 78 18.74 0.46 3.85
N GLU A 79 18.92 -0.68 4.54
CA GLU A 79 19.42 -0.74 5.91
C GLU A 79 20.80 -0.07 6.06
N SER A 80 21.61 -0.09 5.01
CA SER A 80 22.98 0.46 5.03
C SER A 80 23.04 1.98 5.15
N TRP A 81 22.04 2.70 4.65
CA TRP A 81 22.05 4.17 4.57
C TRP A 81 20.87 4.88 5.25
N LEU A 82 19.77 4.17 5.54
CA LEU A 82 18.55 4.76 6.11
C LEU A 82 18.80 5.43 7.49
N PRO A 83 19.55 4.83 8.45
CA PRO A 83 19.80 5.47 9.74
C PRO A 83 20.55 6.80 9.63
N ASP A 84 21.54 6.90 8.73
CA ASP A 84 22.25 8.15 8.46
C ASP A 84 21.31 9.21 7.85
N LEU A 85 20.53 8.80 6.87
CA LEU A 85 19.54 9.68 6.25
C LEU A 85 18.52 10.20 7.26
N LEU A 86 17.98 9.33 8.11
CA LEU A 86 17.05 9.69 9.18
C LEU A 86 17.66 10.75 10.13
N SER A 87 18.89 10.51 10.59
CA SER A 87 19.60 11.48 11.44
C SER A 87 19.74 12.84 10.77
N ARG A 88 20.17 12.88 9.51
CA ARG A 88 20.33 14.13 8.73
C ARG A 88 19.01 14.86 8.53
N ILE A 89 17.91 14.13 8.34
CA ILE A 89 16.57 14.71 8.19
C ILE A 89 16.14 15.33 9.52
N LEU A 90 16.24 14.60 10.63
CA LEU A 90 15.87 15.10 11.96
C LEU A 90 16.67 16.35 12.35
N ASP A 91 17.96 16.40 12.04
CA ASP A 91 18.82 17.56 12.31
C ASP A 91 18.44 18.79 11.48
N ARG A 92 17.94 18.61 10.25
CA ARG A 92 17.56 19.69 9.33
C ARG A 92 16.09 20.08 9.42
N GLN A 93 15.28 19.24 9.99
CA GLN A 93 13.85 19.44 10.04
C GLN A 93 13.49 20.72 10.81
N GLY A 94 12.79 21.62 10.15
CA GLY A 94 12.33 22.88 10.73
C GLY A 94 11.33 22.69 11.89
N PRO A 95 10.80 23.80 12.46
CA PRO A 95 9.82 23.74 13.52
C PRO A 95 8.59 22.94 13.10
N ALA A 96 7.89 22.37 14.09
CA ALA A 96 6.65 21.63 13.82
C ALA A 96 5.65 22.50 13.04
N PRO A 97 4.88 21.90 12.11
CA PRO A 97 3.78 22.59 11.44
C PRO A 97 2.72 22.99 12.47
N LEU A 98 1.92 23.98 12.14
CA LEU A 98 0.74 24.33 12.93
C LEU A 98 -0.27 23.18 12.86
N PRO A 99 -0.88 22.78 13.99
CA PRO A 99 -1.90 21.73 13.98
C PRO A 99 -3.15 22.21 13.22
N THR A 100 -3.72 21.34 12.43
CA THR A 100 -5.01 21.56 11.75
C THR A 100 -6.14 21.14 12.69
N GLU A 101 -6.48 22.01 13.62
CA GLU A 101 -7.54 21.79 14.59
C GLU A 101 -8.92 22.12 14.00
N GLY A 102 -9.94 21.37 14.39
CA GLY A 102 -11.31 21.58 13.95
C GLY A 102 -12.20 20.38 14.26
N HIS A 103 -13.46 20.52 13.91
CA HIS A 103 -14.41 19.39 13.89
C HIS A 103 -14.68 19.05 12.42
N PHE A 104 -14.44 17.81 12.06
CA PHE A 104 -14.50 17.30 10.70
C PHE A 104 -15.64 16.28 10.53
N PRO A 105 -16.87 16.73 10.28
CA PRO A 105 -18.02 15.83 10.21
C PRO A 105 -17.80 14.68 9.22
N VAL A 106 -18.14 13.46 9.61
CA VAL A 106 -17.97 12.25 8.79
C VAL A 106 -18.55 12.41 7.39
N ALA A 107 -19.72 13.07 7.27
CA ALA A 107 -20.33 13.31 5.97
C ALA A 107 -19.48 14.21 5.05
N ALA A 108 -18.81 15.22 5.60
CA ALA A 108 -17.91 16.10 4.85
C ALA A 108 -16.62 15.37 4.45
N GLN A 109 -16.04 14.58 5.36
CA GLN A 109 -14.87 13.75 5.07
C GLN A 109 -15.17 12.74 3.94
N ARG A 110 -16.33 12.06 4.02
CA ARG A 110 -16.77 11.13 2.99
C ARG A 110 -16.94 11.80 1.64
N ALA A 111 -17.64 12.93 1.59
CA ALA A 111 -17.87 13.68 0.35
C ALA A 111 -16.53 14.13 -0.28
N LEU A 112 -15.58 14.58 0.53
CA LEU A 112 -14.25 14.95 0.07
C LEU A 112 -13.49 13.73 -0.45
N GLY A 113 -13.49 12.61 0.28
CA GLY A 113 -12.88 11.34 -0.14
C GLY A 113 -13.42 10.88 -1.50
N GLU A 114 -14.74 10.80 -1.66
CA GLU A 114 -15.37 10.44 -2.93
C GLU A 114 -15.06 11.43 -4.07
N ARG A 115 -14.95 12.73 -3.76
CA ARG A 115 -14.51 13.74 -4.74
C ARG A 115 -13.07 13.47 -5.18
N MET A 116 -12.18 13.13 -4.27
CA MET A 116 -10.78 12.78 -4.58
C MET A 116 -10.67 11.50 -5.39
N MET A 117 -11.44 10.46 -5.04
CA MET A 117 -11.49 9.22 -5.81
C MET A 117 -11.89 9.48 -7.27
N ARG A 118 -12.93 10.29 -7.51
CA ARG A 118 -13.34 10.70 -8.87
C ARG A 118 -12.25 11.50 -9.59
N THR A 119 -11.57 12.39 -8.88
CA THR A 119 -10.46 13.19 -9.42
C THR A 119 -9.30 12.31 -9.87
N LEU A 120 -9.03 11.21 -9.15
CA LEU A 120 -8.05 10.19 -9.52
C LEU A 120 -8.51 9.26 -10.65
N GLY A 121 -9.80 9.30 -11.01
CA GLY A 121 -10.36 8.48 -12.09
C GLY A 121 -10.88 7.12 -11.64
N PHE A 122 -11.22 6.96 -10.33
CA PHE A 122 -11.90 5.77 -9.83
C PHE A 122 -13.30 5.65 -10.43
N ASP A 123 -13.61 4.47 -10.94
CA ASP A 123 -14.89 4.14 -11.56
C ASP A 123 -15.88 3.62 -10.49
N PHE A 124 -16.81 4.47 -10.08
CA PHE A 124 -17.85 4.13 -9.11
C PHE A 124 -18.94 3.18 -9.63
N ASP A 125 -19.03 2.97 -10.94
CA ASP A 125 -19.89 1.91 -11.50
C ASP A 125 -19.28 0.52 -11.29
N ARG A 126 -17.99 0.49 -10.94
CA ARG A 126 -17.20 -0.72 -10.67
C ARG A 126 -16.58 -0.72 -9.28
N GLY A 127 -17.18 -0.01 -8.33
CA GLY A 127 -16.67 -0.01 -6.96
C GLY A 127 -17.36 0.99 -6.04
N ARG A 128 -16.95 1.00 -4.77
CA ARG A 128 -17.57 1.83 -3.73
C ARG A 128 -16.63 2.12 -2.57
N LEU A 129 -16.99 3.12 -1.75
CA LEU A 129 -16.33 3.47 -0.50
C LEU A 129 -17.25 3.19 0.68
N ASP A 130 -16.77 2.43 1.65
CA ASP A 130 -17.47 2.08 2.89
C ASP A 130 -16.61 2.35 4.13
N VAL A 131 -17.11 1.98 5.31
CA VAL A 131 -16.44 2.18 6.60
C VAL A 131 -16.05 0.85 7.21
N SER A 132 -14.83 0.74 7.73
CA SER A 132 -14.35 -0.40 8.51
C SER A 132 -13.40 0.05 9.62
N LEU A 133 -13.03 -0.87 10.53
CA LEU A 133 -12.07 -0.58 11.61
C LEU A 133 -10.67 -0.28 11.07
N HIS A 134 -10.27 -0.97 10.01
CA HIS A 134 -9.00 -0.76 9.31
C HIS A 134 -9.29 -0.50 7.83
N PRO A 135 -8.76 0.57 7.24
CA PRO A 135 -8.82 0.81 5.80
C PRO A 135 -8.26 -0.39 5.02
N PHE A 136 -8.93 -0.77 3.95
CA PHE A 136 -8.43 -1.76 3.01
C PHE A 136 -9.13 -1.64 1.65
N SER A 137 -8.49 -2.12 0.61
CA SER A 137 -9.06 -2.35 -0.72
C SER A 137 -9.22 -3.85 -0.97
N GLY A 138 -10.32 -4.24 -1.59
CA GLY A 138 -10.61 -5.63 -1.88
C GLY A 138 -11.70 -5.80 -2.95
N GLY A 139 -12.22 -7.01 -3.05
CA GLY A 139 -13.23 -7.35 -4.07
C GLY A 139 -12.59 -7.92 -5.34
N VAL A 140 -13.14 -7.56 -6.48
CA VAL A 140 -12.68 -7.99 -7.80
C VAL A 140 -12.57 -6.80 -8.74
N PRO A 141 -11.86 -6.89 -9.89
CA PRO A 141 -11.66 -5.75 -10.80
C PRO A 141 -12.92 -5.02 -11.26
N ASP A 142 -14.07 -5.71 -11.33
CA ASP A 142 -15.36 -5.11 -11.69
C ASP A 142 -16.24 -4.72 -10.49
N ASP A 143 -15.78 -4.98 -9.27
CA ASP A 143 -16.43 -4.59 -8.01
C ASP A 143 -15.34 -4.34 -6.96
N SER A 144 -14.56 -3.27 -7.15
CA SER A 144 -13.46 -2.86 -6.27
C SER A 144 -14.02 -2.12 -5.06
N ARG A 145 -13.79 -2.65 -3.86
CA ARG A 145 -14.36 -2.13 -2.62
C ARG A 145 -13.28 -1.55 -1.74
N ILE A 146 -13.40 -0.25 -1.49
CA ILE A 146 -12.51 0.51 -0.62
C ILE A 146 -13.22 0.72 0.72
N THR A 147 -12.46 0.64 1.80
CA THR A 147 -12.95 1.05 3.12
C THR A 147 -12.02 2.08 3.74
N THR A 148 -12.59 2.92 4.62
CA THR A 148 -11.84 3.85 5.45
C THR A 148 -12.42 3.92 6.85
N ARG A 149 -11.70 4.57 7.76
CA ARG A 149 -12.16 4.90 9.11
C ARG A 149 -12.19 6.42 9.24
N TYR A 150 -13.27 6.96 9.75
CA TYR A 150 -13.42 8.39 10.02
C TYR A 150 -13.21 8.69 11.49
N ASP A 151 -12.54 9.81 11.76
CA ASP A 151 -12.42 10.44 13.06
C ASP A 151 -12.80 11.92 12.88
N GLU A 152 -13.71 12.44 13.71
CA GLU A 152 -14.18 13.82 13.59
C GLU A 152 -13.15 14.83 14.12
N ASP A 153 -12.08 14.37 14.75
CA ASP A 153 -10.94 15.18 15.19
C ASP A 153 -9.71 15.04 14.25
N ASP A 154 -9.72 14.07 13.29
CA ASP A 154 -8.62 13.82 12.35
C ASP A 154 -9.12 13.49 10.93
N TYR A 155 -9.20 14.50 10.08
CA TYR A 155 -9.54 14.29 8.66
C TYR A 155 -8.39 13.68 7.85
N ALA A 156 -7.14 13.93 8.26
CA ALA A 156 -5.97 13.61 7.45
C ALA A 156 -5.75 12.11 7.29
N SER A 157 -5.90 11.34 8.39
CA SER A 157 -5.84 9.89 8.36
C SER A 157 -6.87 9.28 7.40
N ALA A 158 -8.14 9.74 7.46
CA ALA A 158 -9.18 9.24 6.57
C ALA A 158 -8.91 9.60 5.12
N LEU A 159 -8.50 10.85 4.84
CA LEU A 159 -8.21 11.30 3.48
C LEU A 159 -7.03 10.55 2.87
N MET A 160 -5.91 10.41 3.61
CA MET A 160 -4.73 9.70 3.11
C MET A 160 -5.02 8.20 2.93
N GLY A 161 -5.78 7.59 3.85
CA GLY A 161 -6.24 6.21 3.70
C GLY A 161 -7.10 6.01 2.45
N VAL A 162 -8.06 6.90 2.17
CA VAL A 162 -8.86 6.84 0.93
C VAL A 162 -7.97 6.97 -0.32
N LEU A 163 -6.98 7.86 -0.31
CA LEU A 163 -6.06 8.04 -1.44
C LEU A 163 -5.19 6.79 -1.65
N HIS A 164 -4.68 6.20 -0.57
CA HIS A 164 -3.93 4.95 -0.60
C HIS A 164 -4.75 3.81 -1.21
N GLU A 165 -5.93 3.55 -0.64
CA GLU A 165 -6.81 2.48 -1.11
C GLU A 165 -7.32 2.72 -2.54
N THR A 166 -7.46 3.99 -2.94
CA THR A 166 -7.80 4.33 -4.33
C THR A 166 -6.69 3.91 -5.29
N GLY A 167 -5.42 4.02 -4.90
CA GLY A 167 -4.29 3.55 -5.71
C GLY A 167 -4.37 2.04 -5.97
N HIS A 168 -4.65 1.24 -4.95
CA HIS A 168 -4.91 -0.19 -5.08
C HIS A 168 -6.09 -0.49 -6.02
N ALA A 169 -7.20 0.22 -5.84
CA ALA A 169 -8.40 -0.01 -6.63
C ALA A 169 -8.24 0.42 -8.10
N LEU A 170 -7.52 1.49 -8.39
CA LEU A 170 -7.18 1.90 -9.75
C LEU A 170 -6.36 0.84 -10.47
N TYR A 171 -5.44 0.17 -9.75
CA TYR A 171 -4.72 -0.98 -10.28
C TYR A 171 -5.66 -2.13 -10.62
N ALA A 172 -6.49 -2.55 -9.66
CA ALA A 172 -7.47 -3.61 -9.87
C ALA A 172 -8.40 -3.30 -11.05
N GLN A 173 -8.97 -2.09 -11.12
CA GLN A 173 -9.84 -1.65 -12.21
C GLN A 173 -9.12 -1.54 -13.56
N GLY A 174 -7.80 -1.38 -13.55
CA GLY A 174 -6.94 -1.25 -14.72
C GLY A 174 -6.45 -2.59 -15.31
N LEU A 175 -6.62 -3.71 -14.59
CA LEU A 175 -6.20 -5.03 -15.06
C LEU A 175 -6.93 -5.47 -16.33
N PRO A 176 -6.28 -6.27 -17.21
CA PRO A 176 -6.82 -6.66 -18.52
C PRO A 176 -8.07 -7.53 -18.37
N LYS A 177 -9.20 -7.07 -18.91
CA LYS A 177 -10.50 -7.72 -18.78
C LYS A 177 -10.57 -9.09 -19.48
N GLU A 178 -9.87 -9.25 -20.56
CA GLU A 178 -9.81 -10.50 -21.35
C GLU A 178 -9.16 -11.64 -20.58
N TRP A 179 -8.25 -11.32 -19.63
CA TRP A 179 -7.50 -12.31 -18.85
C TRP A 179 -7.92 -12.38 -17.37
N ARG A 180 -9.02 -11.73 -16.97
CA ARG A 180 -9.42 -11.56 -15.54
C ARG A 180 -9.55 -12.86 -14.74
N TYR A 181 -9.82 -13.98 -15.38
CA TYR A 181 -9.97 -15.28 -14.73
C TYR A 181 -8.75 -16.19 -14.91
N GLN A 182 -7.65 -15.65 -15.40
CA GLN A 182 -6.40 -16.35 -15.60
C GLN A 182 -5.31 -15.75 -14.71
N PRO A 183 -4.32 -16.55 -14.25
CA PRO A 183 -3.23 -16.05 -13.43
C PRO A 183 -2.48 -14.88 -14.08
N VAL A 184 -2.28 -14.96 -15.40
CA VAL A 184 -1.61 -13.93 -16.19
C VAL A 184 -2.34 -12.57 -16.16
N GLY A 185 -3.65 -12.56 -15.93
CA GLY A 185 -4.46 -11.35 -15.82
C GLY A 185 -4.63 -10.82 -14.39
N GLN A 186 -4.03 -11.48 -13.39
CA GLN A 186 -4.01 -11.01 -12.02
C GLN A 186 -2.93 -9.93 -11.83
N ASP A 187 -2.87 -9.33 -10.66
CA ASP A 187 -1.83 -8.36 -10.32
C ASP A 187 -0.42 -8.98 -10.34
N GLY A 188 0.61 -8.14 -10.43
CA GLY A 188 2.01 -8.52 -10.46
C GLY A 188 2.60 -8.87 -9.08
N GLY A 189 1.74 -9.19 -8.11
CA GLY A 189 2.12 -9.52 -6.73
C GLY A 189 2.09 -8.31 -5.78
N MET A 190 2.22 -8.60 -4.47
CA MET A 190 1.95 -7.62 -3.42
C MET A 190 2.87 -6.39 -3.45
N ALA A 191 4.14 -6.53 -3.82
CA ALA A 191 5.05 -5.39 -3.95
C ALA A 191 4.62 -4.44 -5.08
N VAL A 192 4.16 -4.99 -6.23
CA VAL A 192 3.61 -4.17 -7.33
C VAL A 192 2.29 -3.54 -6.89
N HIS A 193 1.42 -4.29 -6.22
CA HIS A 193 0.13 -3.81 -5.74
C HIS A 193 0.30 -2.63 -4.76
N GLU A 194 1.24 -2.76 -3.81
CA GLU A 194 1.57 -1.69 -2.86
C GLU A 194 2.26 -0.50 -3.55
N SER A 195 3.02 -0.71 -4.62
CA SER A 195 3.60 0.41 -5.36
C SER A 195 2.53 1.31 -5.98
N GLN A 196 1.34 0.79 -6.30
CA GLN A 196 0.25 1.57 -6.89
C GLN A 196 -0.51 2.42 -5.84
N SER A 197 -0.63 1.95 -4.61
CA SER A 197 -1.15 2.74 -3.50
C SER A 197 -0.18 3.85 -3.11
N LEU A 198 1.11 3.51 -2.97
CA LEU A 198 2.13 4.45 -2.53
C LEU A 198 2.52 5.47 -3.61
N ILE A 199 2.38 5.16 -4.89
CA ILE A 199 2.58 6.17 -5.95
C ILE A 199 1.48 7.25 -5.89
N VAL A 200 0.25 6.88 -5.55
CA VAL A 200 -0.84 7.83 -5.33
C VAL A 200 -0.63 8.58 -4.02
N GLU A 201 -0.55 7.88 -2.90
CA GLU A 201 -0.46 8.50 -1.58
C GLU A 201 0.86 9.27 -1.40
N MET A 202 1.99 8.55 -1.46
CA MET A 202 3.28 9.12 -1.06
C MET A 202 3.88 10.00 -2.16
N GLN A 203 3.86 9.56 -3.42
CA GLN A 203 4.54 10.30 -4.47
C GLN A 203 3.72 11.50 -4.96
N ALA A 204 2.43 11.30 -5.25
CA ALA A 204 1.55 12.34 -5.79
C ALA A 204 0.89 13.17 -4.68
N CYS A 205 0.17 12.54 -3.74
CA CYS A 205 -0.72 13.26 -2.81
C CYS A 205 -0.03 13.84 -1.56
N ARG A 206 1.22 13.46 -1.26
CA ARG A 206 2.05 14.13 -0.27
C ARG A 206 3.02 15.16 -0.89
N SER A 207 2.81 15.53 -2.15
CA SER A 207 3.63 16.55 -2.82
C SER A 207 3.18 17.98 -2.46
N ARG A 208 4.11 18.93 -2.67
CA ARG A 208 3.83 20.38 -2.51
C ARG A 208 2.74 20.84 -3.48
N GLU A 209 2.76 20.32 -4.69
CA GLU A 209 1.78 20.62 -5.74
C GLU A 209 0.38 20.20 -5.33
N PHE A 210 0.26 18.98 -4.79
CA PHE A 210 -1.03 18.49 -4.29
C PHE A 210 -1.53 19.29 -3.07
N ALA A 211 -0.64 19.68 -2.16
CA ALA A 211 -1.00 20.55 -1.04
C ALA A 211 -1.63 21.86 -1.53
N GLY A 212 -1.10 22.42 -2.62
CA GLY A 212 -1.70 23.59 -3.29
C GLY A 212 -3.11 23.33 -3.83
N PHE A 213 -3.32 22.17 -4.43
CA PHE A 213 -4.61 21.75 -4.97
C PHE A 213 -5.65 21.43 -3.87
N VAL A 214 -5.25 20.70 -2.83
CA VAL A 214 -6.18 20.20 -1.81
C VAL A 214 -6.56 21.27 -0.77
N ALA A 215 -5.69 22.25 -0.49
CA ALA A 215 -5.94 23.27 0.54
C ALA A 215 -7.28 24.02 0.39
N PRO A 216 -7.65 24.54 -0.80
CA PRO A 216 -8.96 25.18 -0.98
C PRO A 216 -10.13 24.21 -0.80
N LEU A 217 -9.95 22.93 -1.16
CA LEU A 217 -10.98 21.91 -1.00
C LEU A 217 -11.23 21.56 0.47
N LEU A 218 -10.17 21.50 1.28
CA LEU A 218 -10.27 21.33 2.73
C LEU A 218 -11.01 22.49 3.40
N ARG A 219 -10.66 23.71 3.03
CA ARG A 219 -11.35 24.91 3.54
C ARG A 219 -12.84 24.92 3.18
N GLU A 220 -13.17 24.56 1.94
CA GLU A 220 -14.55 24.42 1.49
C GLU A 220 -15.31 23.34 2.25
N ALA A 221 -14.70 22.14 2.40
CA ALA A 221 -15.35 20.98 3.00
C ALA A 221 -15.61 21.15 4.49
N PHE A 222 -14.70 21.80 5.21
CA PHE A 222 -14.75 21.89 6.67
C PHE A 222 -15.07 23.28 7.22
N GLY A 223 -15.20 24.29 6.34
CA GLY A 223 -15.47 25.67 6.76
C GLY A 223 -14.34 26.30 7.59
N VAL A 224 -13.10 25.88 7.35
CA VAL A 224 -11.90 26.31 8.07
C VAL A 224 -11.05 27.28 7.26
N ASP A 225 -10.24 28.11 7.94
CA ASP A 225 -9.31 29.05 7.32
C ASP A 225 -8.12 29.36 8.24
N GLY A 226 -7.20 30.17 7.78
CA GLY A 226 -6.03 30.62 8.55
C GLY A 226 -4.73 29.93 8.14
N GLU A 227 -3.67 30.25 8.89
CA GLU A 227 -2.29 29.85 8.57
C GLU A 227 -2.08 28.34 8.60
N ALA A 228 -2.76 27.62 9.50
CA ALA A 228 -2.71 26.16 9.60
C ALA A 228 -3.18 25.46 8.31
N TRP A 229 -4.06 26.12 7.54
CA TRP A 229 -4.69 25.60 6.33
C TRP A 229 -4.04 26.12 5.04
N THR A 230 -2.86 26.71 5.14
CA THR A 230 -2.08 27.10 3.95
C THR A 230 -1.44 25.88 3.29
N PRO A 231 -1.26 25.90 1.96
CA PRO A 231 -0.56 24.82 1.25
C PRO A 231 0.80 24.48 1.85
N ASP A 232 1.57 25.48 2.28
CA ASP A 232 2.90 25.28 2.86
C ASP A 232 2.81 24.55 4.20
N ASN A 233 1.89 24.93 5.09
CA ASN A 233 1.72 24.25 6.37
C ASN A 233 1.22 22.82 6.19
N LEU A 234 0.26 22.57 5.30
CA LEU A 234 -0.25 21.25 4.97
C LEU A 234 0.85 20.36 4.37
N TYR A 235 1.67 20.89 3.48
CA TYR A 235 2.82 20.16 2.95
C TYR A 235 3.81 19.81 4.06
N ARG A 236 4.17 20.75 4.92
CA ARG A 236 5.08 20.49 6.06
C ARG A 236 4.52 19.46 7.04
N ALA A 237 3.20 19.43 7.25
CA ALA A 237 2.55 18.39 8.04
C ALA A 237 2.69 17.01 7.39
N ASN A 238 2.47 16.91 6.08
CA ASN A 238 2.57 15.67 5.33
C ASN A 238 3.98 15.07 5.26
N ILE A 239 5.02 15.90 5.39
CA ILE A 239 6.42 15.45 5.34
C ILE A 239 7.11 15.52 6.72
N ARG A 240 6.37 15.65 7.82
CA ARG A 240 6.96 15.64 9.16
C ARG A 240 7.49 14.25 9.49
N VAL A 241 8.77 14.16 9.88
CA VAL A 241 9.41 12.92 10.30
C VAL A 241 9.46 12.87 11.83
N ALA A 242 8.96 11.79 12.41
CA ALA A 242 8.98 11.59 13.86
C ALA A 242 9.00 10.06 14.16
N PRO A 243 10.13 9.52 14.64
CA PRO A 243 10.18 8.14 15.06
C PRO A 243 9.08 7.80 16.05
N GLY A 244 8.28 6.79 15.74
CA GLY A 244 7.15 6.32 16.54
C GLY A 244 7.20 4.81 16.78
N PHE A 245 6.39 4.32 17.73
CA PHE A 245 6.39 2.88 18.07
C PHE A 245 5.55 2.07 17.09
N ILE A 246 4.50 2.66 16.52
CA ILE A 246 3.48 1.95 15.74
C ILE A 246 3.77 2.09 14.26
N ARG A 247 3.93 0.95 13.58
CA ARG A 247 4.27 0.89 12.16
C ARG A 247 3.25 1.59 11.26
N VAL A 248 1.97 1.35 11.50
CA VAL A 248 0.90 1.91 10.64
C VAL A 248 0.77 3.43 10.75
N ASP A 249 1.32 4.04 11.80
CA ASP A 249 1.34 5.49 12.01
C ASP A 249 2.67 6.12 11.56
N ALA A 250 3.63 5.30 11.08
CA ALA A 250 4.98 5.76 10.73
C ALA A 250 4.97 6.61 9.46
N ASP A 251 5.82 7.66 9.46
CA ASP A 251 6.06 8.48 8.28
C ASP A 251 6.89 7.75 7.20
N GLU A 252 6.97 8.34 6.01
CA GLU A 252 7.63 7.73 4.82
C GLU A 252 9.11 7.37 5.07
N VAL A 253 9.81 8.08 5.96
CA VAL A 253 11.24 7.86 6.25
C VAL A 253 11.43 6.77 7.30
N THR A 254 10.58 6.76 8.34
CA THR A 254 10.70 5.80 9.46
C THR A 254 10.00 4.48 9.19
N TYR A 255 9.00 4.44 8.29
CA TYR A 255 8.28 3.21 7.94
C TYR A 255 9.20 2.07 7.47
N PRO A 256 10.17 2.28 6.57
CA PRO A 256 11.09 1.22 6.16
C PRO A 256 11.91 0.62 7.29
N ALA A 257 12.26 1.39 8.32
CA ALA A 257 12.97 0.87 9.50
C ALA A 257 12.12 -0.15 10.26
N HIS A 258 10.81 0.09 10.37
CA HIS A 258 9.87 -0.88 10.94
C HIS A 258 9.81 -2.18 10.12
N ILE A 259 9.90 -2.10 8.80
CA ILE A 259 9.89 -3.28 7.93
C ILE A 259 11.21 -4.06 8.01
N ILE A 260 12.35 -3.37 8.00
CA ILE A 260 13.67 -3.99 8.18
C ILE A 260 13.71 -4.78 9.49
N LEU A 261 13.22 -4.19 10.59
CA LEU A 261 13.14 -4.87 11.89
C LEU A 261 12.36 -6.18 11.78
N ARG A 262 11.15 -6.13 11.26
CA ARG A 262 10.28 -7.31 11.13
C ARG A 262 10.89 -8.38 10.25
N TYR A 263 11.46 -7.99 9.13
CA TYR A 263 12.14 -8.91 8.22
C TYR A 263 13.31 -9.63 8.89
N ARG A 264 14.15 -8.92 9.67
CA ARG A 264 15.26 -9.51 10.42
C ARG A 264 14.78 -10.48 11.50
N LEU A 265 13.76 -10.07 12.26
CA LEU A 265 13.20 -10.93 13.31
C LEU A 265 12.51 -12.17 12.72
N GLU A 266 11.80 -12.02 11.62
CA GLU A 266 11.16 -13.12 10.91
C GLU A 266 12.20 -14.15 10.42
N GLN A 267 13.28 -13.68 9.80
CA GLN A 267 14.39 -14.54 9.39
C GLN A 267 15.01 -15.29 10.58
N ALA A 268 15.19 -14.60 11.72
CA ALA A 268 15.78 -15.19 12.92
C ALA A 268 14.86 -16.23 13.57
N LEU A 269 13.54 -15.96 13.63
CA LEU A 269 12.53 -16.89 14.13
C LEU A 269 12.43 -18.15 13.27
N ILE A 270 12.29 -17.99 11.95
CA ILE A 270 12.15 -19.11 11.01
C ILE A 270 13.46 -19.90 10.93
N GLY A 271 14.61 -19.21 10.97
CA GLY A 271 15.93 -19.83 10.97
C GLY A 271 16.32 -20.48 12.30
N GLY A 272 15.51 -20.33 13.36
CA GLY A 272 15.74 -20.92 14.69
C GLY A 272 16.91 -20.28 15.46
N SER A 273 17.36 -19.08 15.09
CA SER A 273 18.40 -18.33 15.82
C SER A 273 17.83 -17.38 16.88
N LEU A 274 16.51 -17.20 16.92
CA LEU A 274 15.78 -16.45 17.93
C LEU A 274 14.63 -17.30 18.48
N ASP A 275 14.58 -17.47 19.80
CA ASP A 275 13.45 -18.09 20.46
C ASP A 275 12.28 -17.10 20.61
N LEU A 276 11.05 -17.60 20.52
CA LEU A 276 9.85 -16.77 20.63
C LEU A 276 9.76 -16.02 21.98
N ALA A 277 10.33 -16.62 23.05
CA ALA A 277 10.37 -15.98 24.36
C ALA A 277 11.26 -14.73 24.40
N ASP A 278 12.26 -14.65 23.54
CA ASP A 278 13.22 -13.52 23.46
C ASP A 278 12.79 -12.45 22.45
N LEU A 279 11.68 -12.68 21.72
CA LEU A 279 11.17 -11.76 20.70
C LEU A 279 10.91 -10.34 21.23
N PRO A 280 10.33 -10.11 22.44
CA PRO A 280 10.10 -8.75 22.96
C PRO A 280 11.38 -7.96 23.15
N ASP A 281 12.44 -8.59 23.68
CA ASP A 281 13.72 -7.95 23.90
C ASP A 281 14.44 -7.66 22.56
N ALA A 282 14.49 -8.63 21.66
CA ALA A 282 15.06 -8.47 20.32
C ALA A 282 14.34 -7.37 19.52
N TRP A 283 13.02 -7.26 19.68
CA TRP A 283 12.25 -6.17 19.10
C TRP A 283 12.66 -4.82 19.67
N GLY A 284 12.76 -4.70 21.01
CA GLY A 284 13.17 -3.47 21.68
C GLY A 284 14.56 -3.01 21.25
N GLU A 285 15.52 -3.92 21.18
CA GLU A 285 16.89 -3.64 20.72
C GLU A 285 16.94 -3.20 19.25
N GLY A 286 16.16 -3.86 18.40
CA GLY A 286 16.07 -3.49 16.98
C GLY A 286 15.44 -2.13 16.76
N MET A 287 14.37 -1.77 17.48
CA MET A 287 13.76 -0.43 17.45
C MET A 287 14.73 0.66 17.92
N GLU A 288 15.47 0.40 19.00
CA GLU A 288 16.48 1.33 19.51
C GLU A 288 17.61 1.56 18.50
N LYS A 289 18.07 0.49 17.86
CA LYS A 289 19.12 0.55 16.82
C LYS A 289 18.67 1.32 15.58
N LEU A 290 17.44 1.09 15.09
CA LEU A 290 16.97 1.62 13.80
C LEU A 290 16.32 3.00 13.93
N LEU A 291 15.63 3.25 15.04
CA LEU A 291 14.79 4.44 15.24
C LEU A 291 15.17 5.27 16.48
N GLY A 292 16.12 4.80 17.30
CA GLY A 292 16.56 5.49 18.52
C GLY A 292 15.53 5.46 19.66
N ILE A 293 14.51 4.61 19.59
CA ILE A 293 13.42 4.51 20.57
C ILE A 293 13.16 3.06 20.96
N ARG A 294 12.76 2.82 22.22
CA ARG A 294 12.40 1.50 22.72
C ARG A 294 10.92 1.48 23.14
N PRO A 295 10.09 0.54 22.64
CA PRO A 295 8.69 0.44 23.06
C PRO A 295 8.58 0.18 24.57
N PRO A 296 7.64 0.82 25.25
CA PRO A 296 7.49 0.65 26.72
C PRO A 296 6.75 -0.64 27.12
N ASP A 297 6.13 -1.31 26.17
CA ASP A 297 5.34 -2.55 26.35
C ASP A 297 5.21 -3.32 25.03
N ASP A 298 4.83 -4.60 25.12
CA ASP A 298 4.70 -5.48 23.95
C ASP A 298 3.55 -5.09 23.02
N ARG A 299 2.51 -4.43 23.52
CA ARG A 299 1.39 -3.93 22.72
C ARG A 299 1.84 -2.88 21.70
N ARG A 300 2.81 -2.02 22.11
CA ARG A 300 3.47 -1.05 21.22
C ARG A 300 4.74 -1.60 20.60
N GLY A 301 5.10 -2.84 20.95
CA GLY A 301 6.22 -3.62 20.42
C GLY A 301 5.73 -4.74 19.51
N CYS A 302 6.15 -5.97 19.82
CA CYS A 302 5.98 -7.14 18.95
C CYS A 302 4.53 -7.64 18.78
N LEU A 303 3.57 -7.16 19.56
CA LEU A 303 2.16 -7.54 19.47
C LEU A 303 1.28 -6.55 18.69
N GLN A 304 1.87 -5.58 18.00
CA GLN A 304 1.09 -4.57 17.27
C GLN A 304 0.56 -5.04 15.92
N ASP A 305 1.14 -6.08 15.33
CA ASP A 305 0.78 -6.60 14.00
C ASP A 305 0.13 -7.98 14.08
N ILE A 306 -0.81 -8.25 13.19
CA ILE A 306 -1.51 -9.54 13.09
C ILE A 306 -0.90 -10.49 12.05
N HIS A 307 0.10 -10.06 11.28
CA HIS A 307 0.65 -10.79 10.13
C HIS A 307 1.12 -12.20 10.51
N TRP A 308 1.97 -12.32 11.51
CA TRP A 308 2.50 -13.63 11.93
C TRP A 308 1.43 -14.55 12.54
N PRO A 309 0.55 -14.08 13.45
CA PRO A 309 -0.58 -14.89 13.91
C PRO A 309 -1.52 -15.35 12.79
N ASP A 310 -1.69 -14.56 11.73
CA ASP A 310 -2.49 -14.90 10.55
C ASP A 310 -1.75 -15.80 9.54
N GLY A 311 -0.47 -16.11 9.79
CA GLY A 311 0.35 -16.93 8.91
C GLY A 311 0.95 -16.20 7.71
N ALA A 312 0.90 -14.86 7.68
CA ALA A 312 1.44 -14.03 6.60
C ALA A 312 2.96 -13.80 6.76
N TRP A 313 3.72 -14.88 6.82
CA TRP A 313 5.18 -14.88 6.83
C TRP A 313 5.72 -14.45 5.46
N GLY A 314 6.81 -13.65 5.44
CA GLY A 314 7.39 -13.12 4.21
C GLY A 314 6.62 -11.93 3.61
N TYR A 315 5.57 -11.45 4.26
CA TYR A 315 4.72 -10.39 3.73
C TYR A 315 5.30 -8.97 3.92
N PHE A 316 5.92 -8.69 5.06
CA PHE A 316 6.41 -7.36 5.42
C PHE A 316 7.32 -6.68 4.38
N PRO A 317 8.24 -7.39 3.70
CA PRO A 317 9.06 -6.81 2.66
C PRO A 317 8.27 -6.10 1.55
N SER A 318 7.09 -6.61 1.20
CA SER A 318 6.23 -6.07 0.13
C SER A 318 5.92 -4.58 0.30
N TYR A 319 5.78 -4.11 1.52
CA TYR A 319 5.51 -2.70 1.82
C TYR A 319 6.65 -1.78 1.39
N THR A 320 7.88 -2.09 1.79
CA THR A 320 9.05 -1.24 1.47
C THR A 320 9.50 -1.43 0.03
N LEU A 321 9.43 -2.65 -0.51
CA LEU A 321 9.67 -2.89 -1.95
C LEU A 321 8.63 -2.15 -2.80
N GLY A 322 7.38 -2.09 -2.34
CA GLY A 322 6.33 -1.25 -2.95
C GLY A 322 6.68 0.24 -2.93
N ALA A 323 7.20 0.76 -1.81
CA ALA A 323 7.62 2.16 -1.71
C ALA A 323 8.80 2.49 -2.66
N MET A 324 9.78 1.58 -2.77
CA MET A 324 10.88 1.71 -3.73
C MET A 324 10.37 1.69 -5.18
N GLY A 325 9.48 0.73 -5.50
CA GLY A 325 8.84 0.62 -6.81
C GLY A 325 8.02 1.87 -7.16
N ALA A 326 7.26 2.40 -6.19
CA ALA A 326 6.49 3.63 -6.37
C ALA A 326 7.37 4.83 -6.72
N ALA A 327 8.50 5.00 -6.03
CA ALA A 327 9.45 6.07 -6.32
C ALA A 327 10.07 5.93 -7.72
N GLN A 328 10.44 4.71 -8.11
CA GLN A 328 11.03 4.41 -9.42
C GLN A 328 10.01 4.62 -10.56
N LEU A 329 8.79 4.14 -10.40
CA LEU A 329 7.70 4.34 -11.36
C LEU A 329 7.32 5.81 -11.50
N PHE A 330 7.28 6.56 -10.39
CA PHE A 330 6.98 7.99 -10.44
C PHE A 330 8.08 8.79 -11.13
N GLU A 331 9.37 8.44 -10.91
CA GLU A 331 10.51 9.01 -11.64
C GLU A 331 10.37 8.79 -13.15
N ALA A 332 10.02 7.58 -13.59
CA ALA A 332 9.78 7.24 -14.99
C ALA A 332 8.56 7.97 -15.57
N ALA A 333 7.44 8.03 -14.84
CA ALA A 333 6.27 8.78 -15.26
C ALA A 333 6.56 10.28 -15.42
N GLN A 334 7.36 10.88 -14.52
CA GLN A 334 7.81 12.28 -14.67
C GLN A 334 8.72 12.49 -15.87
N ALA A 335 9.59 11.53 -16.19
CA ALA A 335 10.43 11.61 -17.39
C ALA A 335 9.58 11.52 -18.67
N ALA A 336 8.54 10.70 -18.68
CA ALA A 336 7.59 10.59 -19.80
C ALA A 336 6.68 11.82 -19.93
N HIS A 337 6.34 12.46 -18.81
CA HIS A 337 5.44 13.61 -18.73
C HIS A 337 6.09 14.76 -17.93
N PRO A 338 6.94 15.60 -18.55
CA PRO A 338 7.66 16.69 -17.85
C PRO A 338 6.75 17.68 -17.09
N GLY A 339 5.50 17.84 -17.51
CA GLY A 339 4.48 18.68 -16.84
C GLY A 339 3.64 17.97 -15.78
N LEU A 340 4.04 16.76 -15.33
CA LEU A 340 3.25 15.94 -14.41
C LEU A 340 3.00 16.64 -13.07
N ARG A 341 4.02 17.27 -12.49
CA ARG A 341 3.86 17.97 -11.20
C ARG A 341 2.88 19.13 -11.28
N GLU A 342 2.97 19.93 -12.32
CA GLU A 342 2.04 21.03 -12.58
C GLU A 342 0.60 20.53 -12.81
N ALA A 343 0.44 19.37 -13.46
CA ALA A 343 -0.86 18.72 -13.60
C ALA A 343 -1.43 18.32 -12.25
N LEU A 344 -0.66 17.67 -11.38
CA LEU A 344 -1.06 17.33 -10.01
C LEU A 344 -1.49 18.58 -9.20
N GLY A 345 -0.77 19.70 -9.36
CA GLY A 345 -1.11 20.97 -8.72
C GLY A 345 -2.43 21.58 -9.20
N ARG A 346 -2.97 21.11 -10.31
CA ARG A 346 -4.31 21.48 -10.82
C ARG A 346 -5.38 20.41 -10.58
N GLY A 347 -5.01 19.31 -9.92
CA GLY A 347 -5.90 18.15 -9.72
C GLY A 347 -6.08 17.28 -10.97
N ASP A 348 -5.20 17.41 -11.95
CA ASP A 348 -5.20 16.58 -13.15
C ASP A 348 -4.25 15.36 -12.96
N PHE A 349 -4.83 14.24 -12.59
CA PHE A 349 -4.11 12.97 -12.41
C PHE A 349 -4.09 12.11 -13.69
N ALA A 350 -4.79 12.51 -14.74
CA ALA A 350 -4.89 11.72 -15.96
C ALA A 350 -3.53 11.36 -16.59
N PRO A 351 -2.50 12.24 -16.62
CA PRO A 351 -1.20 11.87 -17.14
C PRO A 351 -0.52 10.74 -16.33
N LEU A 352 -0.62 10.79 -15.00
CA LEU A 352 -0.05 9.75 -14.12
C LEU A 352 -0.80 8.43 -14.27
N VAL A 353 -2.13 8.46 -14.11
CA VAL A 353 -2.97 7.27 -14.18
C VAL A 353 -2.94 6.64 -15.57
N GLY A 354 -2.91 7.45 -16.63
CA GLY A 354 -2.76 6.98 -18.02
C GLY A 354 -1.46 6.22 -18.22
N TRP A 355 -0.35 6.82 -17.77
CA TRP A 355 0.96 6.17 -17.84
C TRP A 355 1.02 4.86 -17.06
N LEU A 356 0.45 4.82 -15.83
CA LEU A 356 0.38 3.61 -15.02
C LEU A 356 -0.47 2.52 -15.70
N ARG A 357 -1.61 2.90 -16.31
CA ARG A 357 -2.46 1.95 -17.04
C ARG A 357 -1.72 1.29 -18.19
N GLU A 358 -0.92 2.03 -18.94
CA GLU A 358 -0.17 1.51 -20.10
C GLU A 358 1.03 0.66 -19.68
N ASN A 359 1.78 1.09 -18.67
CA ASN A 359 3.08 0.52 -18.35
C ASN A 359 3.05 -0.50 -17.18
N VAL A 360 1.98 -0.47 -16.34
CA VAL A 360 1.86 -1.34 -15.17
C VAL A 360 0.55 -2.12 -15.20
N HIS A 361 -0.62 -1.44 -15.21
CA HIS A 361 -1.90 -2.11 -15.01
C HIS A 361 -2.23 -3.10 -16.14
N ALA A 362 -2.06 -2.70 -17.40
CA ALA A 362 -2.30 -3.55 -18.56
C ALA A 362 -1.28 -4.70 -18.67
N ARG A 363 -0.16 -4.62 -17.94
CA ARG A 363 0.85 -5.68 -17.90
C ARG A 363 0.46 -6.82 -16.97
N ALA A 364 -0.33 -6.57 -15.92
CA ALA A 364 -0.76 -7.58 -14.96
C ALA A 364 0.41 -8.47 -14.51
N SER A 365 0.31 -9.80 -14.64
CA SER A 365 1.39 -10.75 -14.36
C SER A 365 2.13 -11.26 -15.61
N PHE A 366 1.99 -10.59 -16.77
CA PHE A 366 2.60 -11.02 -18.03
C PHE A 366 4.13 -11.10 -17.97
N ASP A 367 4.77 -10.22 -17.19
CA ASP A 367 6.22 -10.15 -17.10
C ASP A 367 6.83 -11.22 -16.17
N GLY A 368 6.00 -11.95 -15.43
CA GLY A 368 6.39 -13.10 -14.60
C GLY A 368 7.04 -12.74 -13.25
N SER A 369 7.52 -11.51 -13.06
CA SER A 369 8.03 -11.02 -11.77
C SER A 369 7.87 -9.51 -11.66
N ALA A 370 7.90 -8.99 -10.41
CA ALA A 370 7.88 -7.56 -10.12
C ALA A 370 9.10 -6.83 -10.75
N ASP A 371 10.28 -7.44 -10.69
CA ASP A 371 11.49 -6.88 -11.29
C ASP A 371 11.41 -6.77 -12.80
N ALA A 372 10.91 -7.81 -13.48
CA ALA A 372 10.73 -7.77 -14.93
C ALA A 372 9.69 -6.72 -15.36
N LEU A 373 8.60 -6.56 -14.59
CA LEU A 373 7.61 -5.49 -14.81
C LEU A 373 8.25 -4.10 -14.64
N LEU A 374 9.04 -3.90 -13.57
CA LEU A 374 9.73 -2.63 -13.33
C LEU A 374 10.77 -2.34 -14.41
N GLU A 375 11.51 -3.34 -14.84
CA GLU A 375 12.48 -3.20 -15.94
C GLU A 375 11.78 -2.82 -17.24
N GLN A 376 10.66 -3.44 -17.56
CA GLN A 376 9.84 -3.11 -18.72
C GLN A 376 9.30 -1.68 -18.65
N ALA A 377 8.81 -1.25 -17.49
CA ALA A 377 8.18 0.05 -17.30
C ALA A 377 9.20 1.20 -17.17
N THR A 378 10.41 0.93 -16.63
CA THR A 378 11.36 1.98 -16.23
C THR A 378 12.76 1.82 -16.82
N GLY A 379 13.03 0.71 -17.55
CA GLY A 379 14.31 0.39 -18.15
C GLY A 379 15.33 -0.26 -17.21
N ARG A 380 14.92 -0.60 -15.97
CA ARG A 380 15.77 -1.29 -14.99
C ARG A 380 14.93 -2.06 -13.96
N PRO A 381 15.44 -3.16 -13.37
CA PRO A 381 14.79 -3.84 -12.25
C PRO A 381 14.68 -2.92 -11.05
N LEU A 382 14.14 -3.38 -9.93
CA LEU A 382 14.00 -2.58 -8.71
C LEU A 382 15.34 -1.97 -8.29
N ASP A 383 15.38 -0.62 -8.21
CA ASP A 383 16.57 0.14 -7.85
C ASP A 383 16.31 1.01 -6.61
N PRO A 384 16.82 0.63 -5.43
CA PRO A 384 16.68 1.39 -4.19
C PRO A 384 17.17 2.84 -4.29
N ALA A 385 18.07 3.14 -5.22
CA ALA A 385 18.59 4.50 -5.42
C ALA A 385 17.51 5.50 -5.86
N SER A 386 16.44 5.06 -6.53
CA SER A 386 15.30 5.94 -6.86
C SER A 386 14.58 6.41 -5.61
N PHE A 387 14.35 5.49 -4.65
CA PHE A 387 13.73 5.82 -3.38
C PHE A 387 14.62 6.73 -2.54
N ARG A 388 15.92 6.44 -2.46
CA ARG A 388 16.89 7.30 -1.77
C ARG A 388 16.90 8.73 -2.34
N ARG A 389 16.98 8.89 -3.68
CA ARG A 389 16.91 10.21 -4.34
C ARG A 389 15.60 10.93 -4.02
N HIS A 390 14.49 10.19 -3.98
CA HIS A 390 13.19 10.75 -3.63
C HIS A 390 13.20 11.30 -2.21
N LEU A 391 13.63 10.52 -1.22
CA LEU A 391 13.71 10.96 0.18
C LEU A 391 14.67 12.14 0.36
N GLU A 392 15.89 12.07 -0.21
CA GLU A 392 16.84 13.18 -0.12
C GLU A 392 16.27 14.47 -0.71
N ARG A 393 15.62 14.42 -1.87
CA ARG A 393 14.99 15.59 -2.49
C ARG A 393 13.82 16.14 -1.69
N ARG A 394 12.99 15.28 -1.11
CA ARG A 394 11.79 15.71 -0.36
C ARG A 394 12.13 16.30 0.99
N TYR A 395 13.10 15.72 1.69
CA TYR A 395 13.36 16.00 3.09
C TYR A 395 14.63 16.82 3.34
N LEU A 396 15.58 16.86 2.40
CA LEU A 396 16.84 17.59 2.51
C LEU A 396 17.03 18.66 1.42
N GLY A 397 16.19 18.68 0.39
CA GLY A 397 16.26 19.57 -0.78
C GLY A 397 15.70 20.97 -0.60
#